data_0e8523d2ef00c250e84a1c574ac14b1a
#
_entry.id   0e8523d2ef00c250e84a1c574ac14b1a
#
_cell.length_a   1.000
_cell.length_b   1.000
_cell.length_c   1.000
_cell.angle_alpha   90.00
_cell.angle_beta   90.00
_cell.angle_gamma   90.00
#
_symmetry.space_group_name_H-M   'P 1'
#
loop_
_entity.id
_entity.type
_entity.pdbx_description
1 polymer ?
#
loop_
_entity_poly.entity_id
_entity_poly.type
_entity_poly.pdbx_seq_one_letter_code
_entity_poly.pdbx_strand_id
1 'polypeptide(L)'
;MVKIELDIKGISWYIETTLETDIVPAVGDIIIVDKGCISERDSAELWKIPSNQVFKWADEEDDAPVMVWFDCDTEMLVTKRTWKYDIEEEETVCILGV
;
A
#
# COMPACT_ATOMS: atom_id res chain seq x y z
N MET A 1 5.12 18.53 -1.89
CA MET A 1 5.43 17.09 -1.99
C MET A 1 4.13 16.30 -2.09
N VAL A 2 4.18 15.17 -2.73
CA VAL A 2 3.00 14.32 -2.92
C VAL A 2 3.00 13.23 -1.87
N LYS A 3 1.90 13.08 -1.15
CA LYS A 3 1.69 11.99 -0.19
C LYS A 3 1.25 10.74 -0.94
N ILE A 4 1.80 9.60 -0.56
CA ILE A 4 1.51 8.32 -1.22
C ILE A 4 0.56 7.49 -0.36
N GLU A 5 -0.49 6.96 -0.99
CA GLU A 5 -1.37 5.94 -0.42
C GLU A 5 -1.36 4.71 -1.33
N LEU A 6 -1.69 3.56 -0.77
CA LEU A 6 -1.71 2.30 -1.51
C LEU A 6 -3.14 1.75 -1.58
N ASP A 7 -3.54 1.33 -2.76
CA ASP A 7 -4.77 0.59 -2.98
C ASP A 7 -4.40 -0.86 -3.29
N ILE A 8 -4.52 -1.72 -2.29
CA ILE A 8 -4.20 -3.14 -2.41
C ILE A 8 -5.50 -3.91 -2.68
N LYS A 9 -5.51 -4.66 -3.78
CA LYS A 9 -6.66 -5.48 -4.14
C LYS A 9 -6.97 -6.51 -3.04
N GLY A 10 -8.20 -6.47 -2.54
CA GLY A 10 -8.64 -7.30 -1.42
C GLY A 10 -8.70 -6.56 -0.09
N ILE A 11 -8.16 -5.35 -0.03
CA ILE A 11 -8.27 -4.48 1.15
C ILE A 11 -9.22 -3.33 0.80
N SER A 12 -10.22 -3.11 1.65
CA SER A 12 -11.34 -2.21 1.35
C SER A 12 -11.07 -0.72 1.59
N TRP A 13 -9.89 -0.37 2.10
CA TRP A 13 -9.50 1.03 2.33
C TRP A 13 -8.14 1.32 1.72
N TYR A 14 -7.83 2.60 1.50
CA TYR A 14 -6.51 3.03 1.05
C TYR A 14 -5.54 3.03 2.22
N ILE A 15 -4.40 2.37 2.04
CA ILE A 15 -3.38 2.29 3.08
C ILE A 15 -2.56 3.56 3.07
N GLU A 16 -2.52 4.22 4.22
CA GLU A 16 -1.74 5.42 4.42
C GLU A 16 -0.27 5.10 4.64
N THR A 17 0.60 5.82 3.94
CA THR A 17 2.04 5.69 4.14
C THR A 17 2.62 7.00 4.68
N THR A 18 3.84 6.93 5.19
CA THR A 18 4.60 8.11 5.60
C THR A 18 5.43 8.69 4.46
N LEU A 19 5.28 8.12 3.25
CA LEU A 19 6.05 8.55 2.08
C LEU A 19 5.53 9.87 1.53
N GLU A 20 6.43 10.80 1.36
CA GLU A 20 6.20 12.05 0.65
C GLU A 20 7.29 12.20 -0.39
N THR A 21 6.91 12.43 -1.65
CA THR A 21 7.87 12.48 -2.75
C THR A 21 7.40 13.42 -3.85
N ASP A 22 8.37 13.99 -4.57
CA ASP A 22 8.09 14.77 -5.80
C ASP A 22 8.11 13.86 -7.03
N ILE A 23 8.67 12.66 -6.91
CA ILE A 23 8.75 11.68 -8.00
C ILE A 23 7.81 10.52 -7.64
N VAL A 24 6.70 10.43 -8.35
CA VAL A 24 5.67 9.42 -8.10
C VAL A 24 5.86 8.24 -9.06
N PRO A 25 5.84 6.98 -8.55
CA PRO A 25 5.90 5.82 -9.41
C PRO A 25 4.77 5.82 -10.45
N ALA A 26 5.10 5.39 -11.66
CA ALA A 26 4.15 5.30 -12.77
C ALA A 26 3.58 3.90 -12.90
N VAL A 27 2.45 3.78 -13.60
CA VAL A 27 1.89 2.47 -13.98
C VAL A 27 2.94 1.68 -14.76
N GLY A 28 3.14 0.44 -14.36
CA GLY A 28 4.18 -0.43 -14.92
C GLY A 28 5.47 -0.49 -14.11
N ASP A 29 5.66 0.45 -13.18
CA ASP A 29 6.80 0.39 -12.27
C ASP A 29 6.59 -0.72 -11.23
N ILE A 30 7.70 -1.30 -10.81
CA ILE A 30 7.73 -2.23 -9.68
C ILE A 30 8.26 -1.47 -8.48
N ILE A 31 7.53 -1.54 -7.37
CA ILE A 31 7.90 -0.86 -6.13
C ILE A 31 8.06 -1.85 -5.00
N ILE A 32 8.95 -1.55 -4.08
CA ILE A 32 9.08 -2.25 -2.80
C ILE A 32 8.83 -1.22 -1.71
N VAL A 33 7.85 -1.48 -0.86
CA VAL A 33 7.50 -0.59 0.24
C VAL A 33 7.89 -1.27 1.55
N ASP A 34 8.79 -0.64 2.30
CA ASP A 34 9.19 -1.12 3.61
C ASP A 34 8.02 -0.99 4.60
N LYS A 35 7.93 -1.96 5.52
CA LYS A 35 6.93 -1.92 6.59
C LYS A 35 6.97 -0.63 7.41
N GLY A 36 8.13 -0.03 7.57
CA GLY A 36 8.32 1.24 8.27
C GLY A 36 7.66 2.44 7.57
N CYS A 37 7.30 2.30 6.31
CA CYS A 37 6.61 3.33 5.54
C CYS A 37 5.08 3.31 5.72
N ILE A 38 4.53 2.28 6.34
CA ILE A 38 3.08 2.15 6.58
C ILE A 38 2.73 2.92 7.86
N SER A 39 1.62 3.65 7.85
CA SER A 39 1.17 4.38 9.04
C SER A 39 0.92 3.41 10.21
N GLU A 40 1.09 3.88 11.45
CA GLU A 40 0.88 3.04 12.63
C GLU A 40 -0.52 2.44 12.70
N ARG A 41 -1.53 3.23 12.35
CA ARG A 41 -2.92 2.77 12.34
C ARG A 41 -3.13 1.63 11.36
N ASP A 42 -2.68 1.79 10.13
CA ASP A 42 -2.87 0.78 9.09
C ASP A 42 -1.98 -0.43 9.33
N SER A 43 -0.77 -0.23 9.83
CA SER A 43 0.12 -1.32 10.23
C SER A 43 -0.54 -2.22 11.28
N ALA A 44 -1.16 -1.62 12.31
CA ALA A 44 -1.86 -2.38 13.35
C ALA A 44 -3.02 -3.22 12.77
N GLU A 45 -3.78 -2.66 11.82
CA GLU A 45 -4.87 -3.39 11.16
C GLU A 45 -4.35 -4.50 10.26
N LEU A 46 -3.30 -4.25 9.48
CA LEU A 46 -2.73 -5.23 8.56
C LEU A 46 -2.06 -6.40 9.28
N TRP A 47 -1.59 -6.23 10.51
CA TRP A 47 -1.10 -7.33 11.33
C TRP A 47 -2.20 -8.32 11.72
N LYS A 48 -3.48 -7.90 11.66
CA LYS A 48 -4.63 -8.74 12.01
C LYS A 48 -5.24 -9.46 10.82
N ILE A 49 -4.86 -9.12 9.59
CA ILE A 49 -5.45 -9.67 8.37
C ILE A 49 -4.55 -10.78 7.83
N PRO A 50 -5.05 -12.02 7.69
CA PRO A 50 -4.30 -13.11 7.08
C PRO A 50 -4.06 -12.87 5.58
N SER A 51 -2.88 -13.23 5.10
CA SER A 51 -2.50 -13.06 3.69
C SER A 51 -3.43 -13.79 2.72
N ASN A 52 -3.92 -14.96 3.10
CA ASN A 52 -4.81 -15.77 2.27
C ASN A 52 -6.19 -15.13 2.04
N GLN A 53 -6.56 -14.13 2.83
CA GLN A 53 -7.80 -13.37 2.63
C GLN A 53 -7.64 -12.21 1.65
N VAL A 54 -6.43 -11.80 1.36
CA VAL A 54 -6.12 -10.63 0.54
C VAL A 54 -5.48 -11.01 -0.77
N PHE A 55 -4.44 -11.82 -0.71
CA PHE A 55 -3.65 -12.19 -1.88
C PHE A 55 -4.15 -13.50 -2.48
N LYS A 56 -4.67 -13.45 -3.70
CA LYS A 56 -5.19 -14.63 -4.41
C LYS A 56 -4.13 -15.67 -4.71
N TRP A 57 -2.87 -15.25 -4.76
CA TRP A 57 -1.71 -16.12 -5.03
C TRP A 57 -1.12 -16.72 -3.75
N ALA A 58 -1.59 -16.31 -2.57
CA ALA A 58 -1.21 -16.94 -1.32
C ALA A 58 -1.94 -18.27 -1.16
N ASP A 59 -1.26 -19.28 -0.61
CA ASP A 59 -1.87 -20.57 -0.33
C ASP A 59 -3.00 -20.42 0.70
N GLU A 60 -4.02 -21.27 0.61
CA GLU A 60 -5.14 -21.27 1.55
C GLU A 60 -4.70 -21.46 3.00
N GLU A 61 -3.55 -22.12 3.19
CA GLU A 61 -2.94 -22.36 4.50
C GLU A 61 -2.06 -21.20 4.97
N ASP A 62 -1.82 -20.19 4.12
CA ASP A 62 -0.96 -19.06 4.47
C ASP A 62 -1.75 -18.05 5.30
N ASP A 63 -1.70 -18.22 6.61
CA ASP A 63 -2.34 -17.35 7.58
C ASP A 63 -1.42 -16.24 8.11
N ALA A 64 -0.22 -16.10 7.55
CA ALA A 64 0.69 -15.03 7.92
C ALA A 64 0.04 -13.66 7.72
N PRO A 65 0.23 -12.71 8.65
CA PRO A 65 -0.33 -11.37 8.49
C PRO A 65 0.13 -10.67 7.21
N VAL A 66 -0.73 -9.87 6.63
CA VAL A 66 -0.40 -9.09 5.41
C VAL A 66 0.87 -8.25 5.61
N MET A 67 1.10 -7.72 6.81
CA MET A 67 2.31 -6.93 7.09
C MET A 67 3.61 -7.67 6.85
N VAL A 68 3.62 -9.00 6.92
CA VAL A 68 4.82 -9.82 6.63
C VAL A 68 5.31 -9.59 5.20
N TRP A 69 4.42 -9.33 4.27
CA TRP A 69 4.79 -9.05 2.87
C TRP A 69 5.57 -7.76 2.72
N PHE A 70 5.28 -6.75 3.54
CA PHE A 70 6.05 -5.52 3.60
C PHE A 70 7.41 -5.69 4.29
N ASP A 71 7.53 -6.71 5.13
CA ASP A 71 8.77 -7.05 5.83
C ASP A 71 9.72 -7.90 4.97
N CYS A 72 9.22 -8.51 3.90
CA CYS A 72 9.96 -9.45 3.04
C CYS A 72 10.41 -8.84 1.71
N ASP A 73 10.44 -7.52 1.58
CA ASP A 73 10.79 -6.83 0.33
C ASP A 73 9.97 -7.31 -0.88
N THR A 74 8.68 -7.49 -0.68
CA THR A 74 7.78 -7.96 -1.74
C THR A 74 7.66 -6.91 -2.84
N GLU A 75 7.93 -7.34 -4.07
CA GLU A 75 7.76 -6.51 -5.26
C GLU A 75 6.28 -6.35 -5.59
N MET A 76 5.85 -5.11 -5.83
CA MET A 76 4.48 -4.78 -6.19
C MET A 76 4.47 -4.03 -7.51
N LEU A 77 3.65 -4.50 -8.46
CA LEU A 77 3.46 -3.82 -9.73
C LEU A 77 2.42 -2.72 -9.58
N VAL A 78 2.78 -1.50 -9.94
CA VAL A 78 1.83 -0.38 -9.99
C VAL A 78 0.93 -0.57 -11.21
N THR A 79 -0.36 -0.81 -10.96
CA THR A 79 -1.36 -1.07 -12.00
C THR A 79 -2.26 0.13 -12.27
N LYS A 80 -2.35 1.06 -11.32
CA LYS A 80 -3.20 2.24 -11.42
C LYS A 80 -2.58 3.38 -10.62
N ARG A 81 -2.75 4.60 -11.10
CA ARG A 81 -2.31 5.80 -10.41
C ARG A 81 -3.44 6.80 -10.40
N THR A 82 -3.94 7.13 -9.20
CA THR A 82 -5.06 8.05 -9.01
C THR A 82 -4.60 9.25 -8.21
N TRP A 83 -4.87 10.44 -8.71
CA TRP A 83 -4.55 11.70 -8.04
C TRP A 83 -5.75 12.19 -7.26
N LYS A 84 -5.52 12.55 -6.00
CA LYS A 84 -6.51 13.17 -5.14
C LYS A 84 -5.99 14.52 -4.66
N TYR A 85 -6.78 15.55 -4.89
CA TYR A 85 -6.46 16.90 -4.45
C TYR A 85 -7.38 17.26 -3.29
N ASP A 86 -6.79 17.41 -2.11
CA ASP A 86 -7.53 17.74 -0.89
C ASP A 86 -7.32 19.21 -0.56
N ILE A 87 -8.38 20.00 -0.75
CA ILE A 87 -8.32 21.46 -0.55
C ILE A 87 -8.30 21.80 0.94
N GLU A 88 -9.01 21.04 1.78
CA GLU A 88 -9.08 21.31 3.22
C GLU A 88 -7.74 21.07 3.91
N GLU A 89 -7.07 19.98 3.55
CA GLU A 89 -5.76 19.62 4.10
C GLU A 89 -4.60 20.25 3.31
N GLU A 90 -4.91 20.93 2.20
CA GLU A 90 -3.91 21.48 1.28
C GLU A 90 -2.89 20.43 0.82
N GLU A 91 -3.36 19.20 0.59
CA GLU A 91 -2.53 18.06 0.22
C GLU A 91 -2.81 17.59 -1.20
N THR A 92 -1.77 17.14 -1.87
CA THR A 92 -1.86 16.33 -3.07
C THR A 92 -1.50 14.90 -2.70
N VAL A 93 -2.42 13.97 -2.95
CA VAL A 93 -2.26 12.56 -2.63
C VAL A 93 -2.26 11.76 -3.93
N CYS A 94 -1.33 10.86 -4.09
CA CYS A 94 -1.32 9.89 -5.18
C CYS A 94 -1.61 8.50 -4.61
N ILE A 95 -2.66 7.86 -5.13
CA ILE A 95 -3.07 6.52 -4.72
C ILE A 95 -2.54 5.54 -5.77
N LEU A 96 -1.65 4.64 -5.34
CA LEU A 96 -1.06 3.63 -6.21
C LEU A 96 -1.81 2.31 -6.03
N GLY A 97 -2.44 1.84 -7.11
CA GLY A 97 -3.01 0.50 -7.17
C GLY A 97 -1.91 -0.53 -7.39
N VAL A 98 -1.85 -1.51 -6.53
CA VAL A 98 -0.82 -2.55 -6.57
C VAL A 98 -1.38 -3.95 -6.42
#